data_203d1ee7fa999b0d11ae476fbb926947
#
_entry.id   203d1ee7fa999b0d11ae476fbb926947
#
_cell.length_a   1.000
_cell.length_b   1.000
_cell.length_c   1.000
_cell.angle_alpha   90.00
_cell.angle_beta   90.00
_cell.angle_gamma   90.00
#
_symmetry.space_group_name_H-M   'P 1'
#
loop_
_entity.id
_entity.type
_entity.pdbx_description
1 polymer ?
#
loop_
_entity_poly.entity_id
_entity_poly.type
_entity_poly.pdbx_seq_one_letter_code
_entity_poly.pdbx_strand_id
1 'polypeptide(L)'
;MKHIFVSYAREDKKFARQLTSRLRDSGQIPWQDLRNLRGGDSWQTAIDDALRNAEALVVVMSPQATKSQYVTYEWAFALGAGVRVIPVVKKPTKQLHPRLTNIQYIDFTTRRGTPWVKLSKALPVRPSTGPMGPEIRAKFNVVGGKPEMDGTYYVINVYIHNPPRAADQVTYEFHDETLKKAKWSTKAAAAKFEFTFRSNGDSLLTASMRRPGKTPLRISSPLYDALRRGHGSKAGPRIKRALREIRDSRAL
;
A
#
# COMPACT_ATOMS: atom_id res chain seq x y z
N MET A 1 -20.49 -2.92 -0.61
CA MET A 1 -19.15 -3.23 -1.12
C MET A 1 -18.14 -2.90 -0.03
N LYS A 2 -17.33 -3.86 0.41
CA LYS A 2 -16.37 -3.63 1.49
C LYS A 2 -15.30 -2.60 1.06
N HIS A 3 -14.92 -1.68 1.96
CA HIS A 3 -14.04 -0.55 1.65
C HIS A 3 -13.14 -0.18 2.85
N ILE A 4 -12.17 0.67 2.62
CA ILE A 4 -11.33 1.26 3.68
C ILE A 4 -11.86 2.65 3.98
N PHE A 5 -12.37 2.85 5.18
CA PHE A 5 -12.79 4.17 5.63
C PHE A 5 -11.54 5.00 6.00
N VAL A 6 -11.47 6.26 5.54
CA VAL A 6 -10.35 7.16 5.83
C VAL A 6 -10.86 8.36 6.63
N SER A 7 -10.55 8.36 7.93
CA SER A 7 -10.89 9.43 8.87
C SER A 7 -9.74 10.44 9.00
N TYR A 8 -10.03 11.73 8.93
CA TYR A 8 -9.03 12.79 9.05
C TYR A 8 -9.65 14.14 9.38
N ALA A 9 -8.89 15.00 10.07
CA ALA A 9 -9.27 16.39 10.27
C ALA A 9 -9.14 17.19 8.96
N ARG A 10 -9.98 18.23 8.78
CA ARG A 10 -10.03 19.04 7.55
C ARG A 10 -8.65 19.57 7.14
N GLU A 11 -7.83 19.94 8.10
CA GLU A 11 -6.47 20.45 7.93
C GLU A 11 -5.50 19.39 7.37
N ASP A 12 -5.84 18.13 7.52
CA ASP A 12 -5.04 17.00 7.03
C ASP A 12 -5.42 16.54 5.62
N LYS A 13 -6.33 17.25 4.94
CA LYS A 13 -6.89 16.92 3.62
C LYS A 13 -5.82 16.60 2.57
N LYS A 14 -4.68 17.32 2.57
CA LYS A 14 -3.59 17.08 1.62
C LYS A 14 -2.99 15.68 1.81
N PHE A 15 -2.72 15.30 3.06
CA PHE A 15 -2.20 13.97 3.40
C PHE A 15 -3.26 12.88 3.15
N ALA A 16 -4.51 13.13 3.55
CA ALA A 16 -5.61 12.19 3.29
C ALA A 16 -5.81 11.90 1.80
N ARG A 17 -5.66 12.90 0.93
CA ARG A 17 -5.67 12.70 -0.54
C ARG A 17 -4.52 11.81 -1.02
N GLN A 18 -3.30 12.03 -0.51
CA GLN A 18 -2.16 11.19 -0.82
C GLN A 18 -2.37 9.75 -0.35
N LEU A 19 -2.85 9.59 0.89
CA LEU A 19 -3.20 8.30 1.47
C LEU A 19 -4.24 7.57 0.62
N THR A 20 -5.32 8.25 0.24
CA THR A 20 -6.39 7.69 -0.59
C THR A 20 -5.89 7.26 -1.97
N SER A 21 -5.03 8.08 -2.61
CA SER A 21 -4.43 7.70 -3.88
C SER A 21 -3.65 6.40 -3.75
N ARG A 22 -2.79 6.29 -2.74
CA ARG A 22 -1.98 5.09 -2.49
C ARG A 22 -2.83 3.87 -2.12
N LEU A 23 -3.92 4.05 -1.40
CA LEU A 23 -4.88 2.98 -1.13
C LEU A 23 -5.49 2.44 -2.43
N ARG A 24 -5.91 3.33 -3.35
CA ARG A 24 -6.41 2.93 -4.67
C ARG A 24 -5.34 2.20 -5.49
N ASP A 25 -4.12 2.72 -5.49
CA ASP A 25 -2.99 2.12 -6.20
C ASP A 25 -2.66 0.71 -5.67
N SER A 26 -2.95 0.43 -4.38
CA SER A 26 -2.83 -0.89 -3.77
C SER A 26 -4.07 -1.79 -3.93
N GLY A 27 -5.03 -1.40 -4.80
CA GLY A 27 -6.25 -2.17 -5.05
C GLY A 27 -7.31 -2.05 -3.96
N GLN A 28 -7.11 -1.17 -2.97
CA GLN A 28 -8.13 -0.88 -1.96
C GLN A 28 -9.20 0.06 -2.51
N ILE A 29 -10.38 0.00 -1.93
CA ILE A 29 -11.48 0.93 -2.23
C ILE A 29 -11.58 1.90 -1.04
N PRO A 30 -10.96 3.10 -1.10
CA PRO A 30 -11.10 4.06 -0.03
C PRO A 30 -12.46 4.74 -0.11
N TRP A 31 -13.13 4.81 1.03
CA TRP A 31 -14.34 5.61 1.21
C TRP A 31 -13.96 6.98 1.77
N GLN A 32 -14.36 8.02 1.07
CA GLN A 32 -14.05 9.42 1.42
C GLN A 32 -15.24 10.36 1.23
N ASP A 33 -16.38 9.89 0.71
CA ASP A 33 -17.29 10.82 0.06
C ASP A 33 -18.62 11.00 0.77
N LEU A 34 -18.74 12.17 1.40
CA LEU A 34 -20.01 12.80 1.77
C LEU A 34 -20.70 13.52 0.58
N ARG A 35 -20.09 13.49 -0.63
CA ARG A 35 -20.56 14.30 -1.78
C ARG A 35 -21.84 13.77 -2.44
N ASN A 36 -22.22 12.53 -2.14
CA ASN A 36 -23.41 11.91 -2.72
C ASN A 36 -24.63 11.94 -1.77
N LEU A 37 -24.53 12.64 -0.64
CA LEU A 37 -25.69 12.82 0.24
C LEU A 37 -26.66 13.80 -0.40
N ARG A 38 -27.90 13.35 -0.58
CA ARG A 38 -29.02 14.22 -1.00
C ARG A 38 -29.40 15.12 0.17
N GLY A 39 -29.83 16.35 -0.13
CA GLY A 39 -30.36 17.23 0.89
C GLY A 39 -31.54 16.54 1.61
N GLY A 40 -31.45 16.45 2.95
CA GLY A 40 -32.42 15.75 3.78
C GLY A 40 -31.97 14.37 4.28
N ASP A 41 -30.93 13.76 3.69
CA ASP A 41 -30.35 12.52 4.23
C ASP A 41 -29.60 12.82 5.53
N SER A 42 -29.78 11.96 6.53
CA SER A 42 -28.98 12.03 7.76
C SER A 42 -27.54 11.62 7.41
N TRP A 43 -26.66 12.63 7.30
CA TRP A 43 -25.23 12.41 7.05
C TRP A 43 -24.62 11.47 8.10
N GLN A 44 -25.15 11.44 9.30
CA GLN A 44 -24.69 10.61 10.40
C GLN A 44 -25.01 9.13 10.11
N THR A 45 -26.21 8.82 9.66
CA THR A 45 -26.59 7.45 9.28
C THR A 45 -25.71 6.91 8.14
N ALA A 46 -25.43 7.76 7.15
CA ALA A 46 -24.55 7.36 6.04
C ALA A 46 -23.11 7.07 6.48
N ILE A 47 -22.58 7.83 7.44
CA ILE A 47 -21.27 7.58 8.04
C ILE A 47 -21.26 6.29 8.85
N ASP A 48 -22.29 6.08 9.67
CA ASP A 48 -22.43 4.87 10.50
C ASP A 48 -22.47 3.61 9.63
N ASP A 49 -23.28 3.63 8.57
CA ASP A 49 -23.37 2.53 7.62
C ASP A 49 -22.06 2.31 6.87
N ALA A 50 -21.37 3.38 6.48
CA ALA A 50 -20.07 3.27 5.87
C ALA A 50 -19.03 2.68 6.84
N LEU A 51 -19.03 3.10 8.10
CA LEU A 51 -18.15 2.54 9.13
C LEU A 51 -18.46 1.07 9.41
N ARG A 52 -19.73 0.68 9.57
CA ARG A 52 -20.14 -0.73 9.79
C ARG A 52 -19.72 -1.64 8.63
N ASN A 53 -19.80 -1.14 7.40
CA ASN A 53 -19.44 -1.88 6.19
C ASN A 53 -17.94 -1.79 5.82
N ALA A 54 -17.13 -1.03 6.59
CA ALA A 54 -15.71 -0.93 6.35
C ALA A 54 -14.97 -2.22 6.74
N GLU A 55 -13.96 -2.59 5.95
CA GLU A 55 -13.02 -3.67 6.31
C GLU A 55 -11.99 -3.18 7.34
N ALA A 56 -11.66 -1.91 7.27
CA ALA A 56 -10.82 -1.22 8.23
C ALA A 56 -11.07 0.29 8.16
N LEU A 57 -10.80 0.96 9.29
CA LEU A 57 -10.70 2.39 9.39
C LEU A 57 -9.22 2.78 9.46
N VAL A 58 -8.75 3.62 8.53
CA VAL A 58 -7.45 4.29 8.65
C VAL A 58 -7.70 5.69 9.21
N VAL A 59 -7.25 5.96 10.41
CA VAL A 59 -7.41 7.27 11.06
C VAL A 59 -6.12 8.06 11.05
N VAL A 60 -6.15 9.25 10.45
CA VAL A 60 -5.01 10.17 10.38
C VAL A 60 -4.91 10.95 11.70
N MET A 61 -3.84 10.69 12.45
CA MET A 61 -3.60 11.35 13.73
C MET A 61 -2.67 12.55 13.57
N SER A 62 -3.14 13.67 14.06
CA SER A 62 -2.46 14.96 14.13
C SER A 62 -2.99 15.76 15.33
N PRO A 63 -2.34 16.87 15.74
CA PRO A 63 -2.90 17.76 16.77
C PRO A 63 -4.30 18.31 16.45
N GLN A 64 -4.65 18.41 15.17
CA GLN A 64 -5.99 18.81 14.73
C GLN A 64 -6.99 17.65 14.85
N ALA A 65 -6.57 16.46 14.46
CA ALA A 65 -7.41 15.26 14.53
C ALA A 65 -7.82 14.92 15.97
N THR A 66 -6.93 15.13 16.96
CA THR A 66 -7.26 14.89 18.37
C THR A 66 -8.29 15.86 18.94
N LYS A 67 -8.47 17.04 18.32
CA LYS A 67 -9.48 18.04 18.70
C LYS A 67 -10.77 17.90 17.91
N SER A 68 -10.78 17.07 16.87
CA SER A 68 -11.94 16.90 16.00
C SER A 68 -12.95 15.92 16.63
N GLN A 69 -14.14 16.41 16.97
CA GLN A 69 -15.24 15.58 17.46
C GLN A 69 -15.65 14.53 16.41
N TYR A 70 -15.61 14.87 15.12
CA TYR A 70 -15.93 13.94 14.01
C TYR A 70 -14.92 12.80 13.95
N VAL A 71 -13.62 13.09 13.95
CA VAL A 71 -12.59 12.06 13.95
C VAL A 71 -12.71 11.17 15.18
N THR A 72 -12.98 11.78 16.35
CA THR A 72 -13.20 11.05 17.61
C THR A 72 -14.40 10.12 17.52
N TYR A 73 -15.52 10.62 17.01
CA TYR A 73 -16.72 9.81 16.79
C TYR A 73 -16.45 8.61 15.85
N GLU A 74 -15.82 8.86 14.71
CA GLU A 74 -15.58 7.86 13.68
C GLU A 74 -14.73 6.68 14.17
N TRP A 75 -13.58 6.96 14.82
CA TRP A 75 -12.77 5.86 15.34
C TRP A 75 -13.39 5.17 16.55
N ALA A 76 -14.11 5.91 17.42
CA ALA A 76 -14.78 5.32 18.56
C ALA A 76 -15.92 4.41 18.14
N PHE A 77 -16.71 4.83 17.15
CA PHE A 77 -17.77 4.00 16.53
C PHE A 77 -17.19 2.75 15.88
N ALA A 78 -16.12 2.90 15.09
CA ALA A 78 -15.46 1.78 14.44
C ALA A 78 -14.97 0.73 15.45
N LEU A 79 -14.34 1.17 16.56
CA LEU A 79 -13.95 0.26 17.64
C LEU A 79 -15.14 -0.45 18.29
N GLY A 80 -16.23 0.28 18.54
CA GLY A 80 -17.46 -0.29 19.11
C GLY A 80 -18.15 -1.28 18.17
N ALA A 81 -18.05 -1.06 16.86
CA ALA A 81 -18.59 -1.93 15.82
C ALA A 81 -17.65 -3.12 15.45
N GLY A 82 -16.51 -3.28 16.12
CA GLY A 82 -15.54 -4.33 15.83
C GLY A 82 -14.77 -4.13 14.52
N VAL A 83 -14.81 -2.92 13.95
CA VAL A 83 -14.06 -2.59 12.74
C VAL A 83 -12.60 -2.35 13.11
N ARG A 84 -11.68 -2.94 12.34
CA ARG A 84 -10.24 -2.77 12.57
C ARG A 84 -9.82 -1.32 12.41
N VAL A 85 -9.25 -0.72 13.46
CA VAL A 85 -8.73 0.66 13.44
C VAL A 85 -7.21 0.63 13.25
N ILE A 86 -6.72 1.41 12.28
CA ILE A 86 -5.30 1.53 11.93
C ILE A 86 -4.92 3.02 12.06
N PRO A 87 -4.35 3.45 13.21
CA PRO A 87 -3.90 4.82 13.37
C PRO A 87 -2.63 5.08 12.54
N VAL A 88 -2.61 6.19 11.80
CA VAL A 88 -1.44 6.69 11.08
C VAL A 88 -1.06 8.06 11.63
N VAL A 89 0.10 8.17 12.26
CA VAL A 89 0.55 9.41 12.90
C VAL A 89 1.29 10.26 11.86
N LYS A 90 0.63 11.35 11.42
CA LYS A 90 1.19 12.31 10.45
C LYS A 90 2.08 13.36 11.09
N LYS A 91 1.74 13.77 12.32
CA LYS A 91 2.50 14.76 13.12
C LYS A 91 2.57 14.27 14.56
N PRO A 92 3.66 14.55 15.28
CA PRO A 92 3.76 14.22 16.68
C PRO A 92 2.56 14.81 17.45
N THR A 93 1.89 13.95 18.21
CA THR A 93 0.66 14.29 18.92
C THR A 93 0.82 13.90 20.38
N LYS A 94 0.85 14.91 21.27
CA LYS A 94 1.13 14.70 22.71
C LYS A 94 -0.02 14.03 23.48
N GLN A 95 -1.22 14.03 22.94
CA GLN A 95 -2.43 13.52 23.63
C GLN A 95 -3.25 12.65 22.68
N LEU A 96 -2.79 11.43 22.45
CA LEU A 96 -3.65 10.41 21.88
C LEU A 96 -4.61 9.90 22.95
N HIS A 97 -5.85 9.64 22.54
CA HIS A 97 -6.81 9.02 23.46
C HIS A 97 -6.28 7.65 23.93
N PRO A 98 -6.43 7.28 25.25
CA PRO A 98 -5.88 6.02 25.78
C PRO A 98 -6.26 4.76 25.00
N ARG A 99 -7.47 4.68 24.43
CA ARG A 99 -7.89 3.57 23.57
C ARG A 99 -7.09 3.46 22.27
N LEU A 100 -6.57 4.57 21.74
CA LEU A 100 -5.73 4.57 20.52
C LEU A 100 -4.27 4.32 20.84
N THR A 101 -3.79 4.68 22.05
CA THR A 101 -2.40 4.40 22.48
C THR A 101 -2.12 2.91 22.63
N ASN A 102 -3.15 2.11 22.91
CA ASN A 102 -3.05 0.65 23.01
C ASN A 102 -3.07 -0.05 21.63
N ILE A 103 -3.32 0.69 20.55
CA ILE A 103 -3.31 0.16 19.18
C ILE A 103 -1.98 0.51 18.55
N GLN A 104 -1.31 -0.47 17.95
CA GLN A 104 -0.09 -0.22 17.21
C GLN A 104 -0.36 0.75 16.05
N TYR A 105 0.27 1.91 16.07
CA TYR A 105 0.15 2.92 15.04
C TYR A 105 1.28 2.84 14.01
N ILE A 106 1.06 3.47 12.85
CA ILE A 106 2.07 3.61 11.80
C ILE A 106 2.57 5.05 11.80
N ASP A 107 3.87 5.22 12.04
CA ASP A 107 4.51 6.53 12.15
C ASP A 107 4.90 7.07 10.77
N PHE A 108 4.31 8.20 10.39
CA PHE A 108 4.62 8.99 9.18
C PHE A 108 5.38 10.28 9.50
N THR A 109 5.79 10.50 10.77
CA THR A 109 6.50 11.71 11.19
C THR A 109 7.97 11.65 10.86
N THR A 110 8.52 10.45 10.79
CA THR A 110 9.94 10.21 10.53
C THR A 110 10.13 9.76 9.08
N ARG A 111 11.23 10.23 8.46
CA ARG A 111 11.66 9.72 7.16
C ARG A 111 12.30 8.32 7.25
N ARG A 112 12.50 7.80 8.47
CA ARG A 112 13.07 6.49 8.71
C ARG A 112 11.98 5.42 8.65
N GLY A 113 12.24 4.36 7.90
CA GLY A 113 11.32 3.25 7.72
C GLY A 113 10.42 3.43 6.50
N THR A 114 9.62 2.42 6.23
CA THR A 114 8.70 2.35 5.10
C THR A 114 7.25 2.40 5.59
N PRO A 115 6.73 3.58 6.06
CA PRO A 115 5.39 3.67 6.64
C PRO A 115 4.32 3.18 5.66
N TRP A 116 4.52 3.40 4.36
CA TRP A 116 3.61 2.91 3.32
C TRP A 116 3.60 1.39 3.22
N VAL A 117 4.76 0.72 3.37
CA VAL A 117 4.85 -0.75 3.40
C VAL A 117 4.16 -1.29 4.65
N LYS A 118 4.38 -0.65 5.81
CA LYS A 118 3.70 -1.03 7.06
C LYS A 118 2.18 -0.90 6.92
N LEU A 119 1.71 0.19 6.30
CA LEU A 119 0.29 0.40 6.04
C LEU A 119 -0.26 -0.67 5.11
N SER A 120 0.42 -0.97 4.00
CA SER A 120 0.00 -2.01 3.06
C SER A 120 -0.11 -3.38 3.74
N LYS A 121 0.82 -3.73 4.64
CA LYS A 121 0.78 -4.98 5.42
C LYS A 121 -0.31 -4.99 6.49
N ALA A 122 -0.69 -3.83 7.01
CA ALA A 122 -1.75 -3.69 8.01
C ALA A 122 -3.15 -3.75 7.41
N LEU A 123 -3.30 -3.47 6.12
CA LEU A 123 -4.59 -3.50 5.43
C LEU A 123 -5.03 -4.93 5.12
N PRO A 124 -6.33 -5.17 4.97
CA PRO A 124 -6.84 -6.44 4.49
C PRO A 124 -6.20 -6.80 3.15
N VAL A 125 -5.71 -8.03 3.03
CA VAL A 125 -5.18 -8.53 1.77
C VAL A 125 -6.38 -8.68 0.81
N ARG A 126 -6.51 -7.76 -0.13
CA ARG A 126 -7.41 -8.00 -1.25
C ARG A 126 -6.66 -8.87 -2.25
N PRO A 127 -7.19 -10.07 -2.57
CA PRO A 127 -6.67 -10.78 -3.72
C PRO A 127 -6.85 -9.85 -4.92
N SER A 128 -5.75 -9.56 -5.62
CA SER A 128 -5.82 -8.90 -6.93
C SER A 128 -6.82 -9.69 -7.77
N THR A 129 -7.99 -9.10 -8.01
CA THR A 129 -9.10 -9.61 -8.82
C THR A 129 -8.99 -11.07 -9.26
N GLY A 130 -9.29 -12.03 -8.38
CA GLY A 130 -9.42 -13.45 -8.67
C GLY A 130 -8.11 -14.20 -8.99
N PRO A 131 -8.15 -15.53 -9.07
CA PRO A 131 -6.97 -16.36 -9.36
C PRO A 131 -6.37 -16.15 -10.76
N MET A 132 -6.88 -15.24 -11.57
CA MET A 132 -6.48 -14.95 -12.96
C MET A 132 -6.12 -13.48 -13.22
N GLY A 133 -6.12 -12.58 -12.22
CA GLY A 133 -5.76 -11.17 -12.39
C GLY A 133 -4.25 -10.94 -12.53
N PRO A 134 -3.83 -9.75 -13.04
CA PRO A 134 -2.43 -9.41 -13.10
C PRO A 134 -1.82 -9.25 -11.70
N GLU A 135 -0.61 -9.76 -11.53
CA GLU A 135 0.15 -9.65 -10.27
C GLU A 135 1.55 -9.12 -10.53
N ILE A 136 2.05 -8.28 -9.63
CA ILE A 136 3.48 -7.97 -9.58
C ILE A 136 4.19 -9.17 -8.95
N ARG A 137 5.14 -9.73 -9.69
CA ARG A 137 6.09 -10.74 -9.19
C ARG A 137 7.50 -10.24 -9.39
N ALA A 138 8.41 -10.68 -8.53
CA ALA A 138 9.81 -10.36 -8.65
C ALA A 138 10.68 -11.59 -8.38
N LYS A 139 11.90 -11.59 -8.91
CA LYS A 139 12.92 -12.61 -8.63
C LYS A 139 14.26 -11.93 -8.44
N PHE A 140 15.07 -12.45 -7.53
CA PHE A 140 16.50 -12.14 -7.55
C PHE A 140 17.09 -12.65 -8.86
N ASN A 141 17.96 -11.88 -9.48
CA ASN A 141 18.85 -12.43 -10.48
C ASN A 141 19.79 -13.41 -9.76
N VAL A 142 20.13 -14.51 -10.39
CA VAL A 142 20.88 -15.61 -9.75
C VAL A 142 22.07 -15.95 -10.61
N VAL A 143 23.28 -15.82 -10.02
CA VAL A 143 24.54 -16.19 -10.64
C VAL A 143 25.20 -17.28 -9.77
N GLY A 144 25.56 -18.42 -10.36
CA GLY A 144 26.17 -19.53 -9.62
C GLY A 144 25.31 -20.07 -8.45
N GLY A 145 23.98 -20.02 -8.57
CA GLY A 145 23.04 -20.48 -7.54
C GLY A 145 22.91 -19.54 -6.32
N LYS A 146 23.42 -18.30 -6.41
CA LYS A 146 23.31 -17.25 -5.39
C LYS A 146 22.60 -16.05 -5.97
N PRO A 147 21.79 -15.30 -5.16
CA PRO A 147 21.32 -13.99 -5.56
C PRO A 147 22.49 -13.10 -5.97
N GLU A 148 22.38 -12.47 -7.14
CA GLU A 148 23.37 -11.52 -7.62
C GLU A 148 23.30 -10.25 -6.77
N MET A 149 24.47 -9.73 -6.42
CA MET A 149 24.60 -8.48 -5.67
C MET A 149 25.52 -7.52 -6.42
N ASP A 150 25.17 -6.24 -6.37
CA ASP A 150 26.02 -5.12 -6.79
C ASP A 150 26.29 -4.25 -5.56
N GLY A 151 27.46 -4.46 -4.97
CA GLY A 151 27.75 -3.91 -3.63
C GLY A 151 26.82 -4.48 -2.57
N THR A 152 26.06 -3.59 -1.90
CA THR A 152 25.08 -3.96 -0.86
C THR A 152 23.68 -4.20 -1.41
N TYR A 153 23.45 -4.06 -2.73
CA TYR A 153 22.13 -4.16 -3.35
C TYR A 153 21.96 -5.48 -4.06
N TYR A 154 20.79 -6.09 -3.90
CA TYR A 154 20.37 -7.23 -4.72
C TYR A 154 19.94 -6.75 -6.11
N VAL A 155 20.33 -7.49 -7.14
CA VAL A 155 19.81 -7.31 -8.50
C VAL A 155 18.50 -8.07 -8.62
N ILE A 156 17.41 -7.36 -8.92
CA ILE A 156 16.05 -7.87 -8.87
C ILE A 156 15.35 -7.62 -10.20
N ASN A 157 14.74 -8.66 -10.75
CA ASN A 157 13.85 -8.59 -11.90
C ASN A 157 12.40 -8.56 -11.42
N VAL A 158 11.65 -7.54 -11.81
CA VAL A 158 10.21 -7.44 -11.61
C VAL A 158 9.47 -7.65 -12.91
N TYR A 159 8.32 -8.32 -12.86
CA TYR A 159 7.48 -8.58 -14.02
C TYR A 159 6.00 -8.68 -13.65
N ILE A 160 5.13 -8.56 -14.64
CA ILE A 160 3.69 -8.78 -14.46
C ILE A 160 3.36 -10.23 -14.79
N HIS A 161 2.85 -10.95 -13.82
CA HIS A 161 2.24 -12.25 -14.02
C HIS A 161 0.79 -12.07 -14.47
N ASN A 162 0.36 -12.78 -15.50
CA ASN A 162 -0.97 -12.64 -16.12
C ASN A 162 -1.30 -11.19 -16.54
N PRO A 163 -0.46 -10.52 -17.36
CA PRO A 163 -0.77 -9.18 -17.82
C PRO A 163 -2.06 -9.19 -18.66
N PRO A 164 -2.87 -8.12 -18.62
CA PRO A 164 -4.02 -7.98 -19.52
C PRO A 164 -3.57 -8.07 -20.97
N ARG A 165 -4.28 -8.82 -21.82
CA ARG A 165 -3.94 -9.00 -23.26
C ARG A 165 -3.81 -7.66 -24.00
N ALA A 166 -4.60 -6.64 -23.61
CA ALA A 166 -4.57 -5.32 -24.21
C ALA A 166 -3.51 -4.39 -23.60
N ALA A 167 -2.69 -4.84 -22.66
CA ALA A 167 -1.63 -4.01 -22.10
C ALA A 167 -0.47 -3.90 -23.10
N ASP A 168 -0.08 -2.67 -23.44
CA ASP A 168 1.00 -2.36 -24.37
C ASP A 168 2.21 -1.72 -23.69
N GLN A 169 2.03 -1.23 -22.47
CA GLN A 169 3.09 -0.59 -21.69
C GLN A 169 2.80 -0.77 -20.20
N VAL A 170 3.85 -1.00 -19.42
CA VAL A 170 3.82 -0.98 -17.96
C VAL A 170 4.79 0.07 -17.44
N THR A 171 4.32 0.89 -16.51
CA THR A 171 5.14 1.83 -15.76
C THR A 171 5.23 1.36 -14.33
N TYR A 172 6.43 1.10 -13.85
CA TYR A 172 6.73 0.78 -12.46
C TYR A 172 7.11 2.04 -11.70
N GLU A 173 6.54 2.21 -10.51
CA GLU A 173 6.86 3.27 -9.56
C GLU A 173 7.27 2.63 -8.24
N PHE A 174 8.43 3.04 -7.72
CA PHE A 174 8.92 2.66 -6.42
C PHE A 174 8.62 3.79 -5.44
N HIS A 175 7.93 3.48 -4.38
CA HIS A 175 7.60 4.45 -3.35
C HIS A 175 8.63 4.37 -2.22
N ASP A 176 9.86 4.75 -2.57
CA ASP A 176 10.99 4.87 -1.68
C ASP A 176 11.55 6.30 -1.78
N GLU A 177 11.60 7.01 -0.67
CA GLU A 177 12.03 8.41 -0.63
C GLU A 177 13.55 8.57 -0.87
N THR A 178 14.31 7.49 -0.81
CA THR A 178 15.76 7.48 -1.02
C THR A 178 16.15 7.38 -2.50
N LEU A 179 15.23 6.99 -3.38
CA LEU A 179 15.51 6.82 -4.80
C LEU A 179 15.36 8.15 -5.57
N LYS A 180 16.46 8.58 -6.21
CA LYS A 180 16.46 9.78 -7.08
C LYS A 180 15.53 9.66 -8.29
N LYS A 181 15.30 8.43 -8.77
CA LYS A 181 14.37 8.12 -9.86
C LYS A 181 13.55 6.91 -9.48
N ALA A 182 12.29 7.16 -9.25
CA ALA A 182 11.37 6.15 -8.75
C ALA A 182 10.41 5.58 -9.81
N LYS A 183 10.64 5.88 -11.12
CA LYS A 183 9.67 5.53 -12.17
C LYS A 183 10.35 5.04 -13.45
N TRP A 184 9.93 3.89 -13.96
CA TRP A 184 10.41 3.27 -15.20
C TRP A 184 9.26 2.71 -16.02
N SER A 185 9.40 2.74 -17.35
CA SER A 185 8.39 2.22 -18.26
C SER A 185 9.00 1.21 -19.23
N THR A 186 8.27 0.14 -19.52
CA THR A 186 8.65 -0.90 -20.48
C THR A 186 7.46 -1.26 -21.37
N LYS A 187 7.73 -1.57 -22.64
CA LYS A 187 6.77 -2.05 -23.63
C LYS A 187 6.99 -3.52 -24.00
N ALA A 188 7.92 -4.22 -23.35
CA ALA A 188 8.30 -5.58 -23.65
C ALA A 188 7.23 -6.59 -23.19
N ALA A 189 6.10 -6.67 -23.88
CA ALA A 189 4.99 -7.55 -23.55
C ALA A 189 5.38 -9.03 -23.61
N ALA A 190 6.20 -9.43 -24.58
CA ALA A 190 6.70 -10.81 -24.72
C ALA A 190 7.51 -11.27 -23.48
N ALA A 191 8.25 -10.35 -22.85
CA ALA A 191 8.97 -10.58 -21.60
C ALA A 191 8.09 -10.27 -20.35
N LYS A 192 6.76 -10.29 -20.47
CA LYS A 192 5.83 -9.97 -19.36
C LYS A 192 6.12 -8.61 -18.72
N PHE A 193 6.60 -7.64 -19.50
CA PHE A 193 6.99 -6.31 -19.06
C PHE A 193 8.09 -6.32 -17.99
N GLU A 194 9.07 -7.19 -18.14
CA GLU A 194 10.17 -7.35 -17.20
C GLU A 194 11.03 -6.07 -17.13
N PHE A 195 11.48 -5.77 -15.92
CA PHE A 195 12.36 -4.66 -15.61
C PHE A 195 13.32 -5.05 -14.48
N THR A 196 14.61 -4.72 -14.65
CA THR A 196 15.66 -5.00 -13.67
C THR A 196 16.02 -3.75 -12.88
N PHE A 197 16.14 -3.88 -11.57
CA PHE A 197 16.56 -2.81 -10.68
C PHE A 197 17.36 -3.36 -9.49
N ARG A 198 17.89 -2.45 -8.67
CA ARG A 198 18.68 -2.79 -7.48
C ARG A 198 17.95 -2.33 -6.24
N SER A 199 17.91 -3.19 -5.22
CA SER A 199 17.33 -2.85 -3.91
C SER A 199 17.98 -3.67 -2.80
N ASN A 200 18.08 -3.09 -1.62
CA ASN A 200 18.48 -3.77 -0.39
C ASN A 200 17.38 -3.76 0.67
N GLY A 201 16.20 -3.22 0.35
CA GLY A 201 15.09 -3.06 1.29
C GLY A 201 13.72 -3.33 0.69
N ASP A 202 12.72 -3.47 1.58
CA ASP A 202 11.33 -3.65 1.22
C ASP A 202 10.71 -2.28 0.92
N SER A 203 10.24 -2.09 -0.30
CA SER A 203 9.57 -0.89 -0.79
C SER A 203 8.23 -1.21 -1.42
N LEU A 204 7.32 -0.24 -1.48
CA LEU A 204 6.06 -0.44 -2.18
C LEU A 204 6.26 -0.24 -3.69
N LEU A 205 6.00 -1.29 -4.44
CA LEU A 205 5.97 -1.28 -5.90
C LEU A 205 4.55 -1.02 -6.41
N THR A 206 4.40 -0.07 -7.34
CA THR A 206 3.17 0.12 -8.10
C THR A 206 3.44 -0.12 -9.58
N ALA A 207 2.61 -0.91 -10.24
CA ALA A 207 2.63 -1.10 -11.68
C ALA A 207 1.36 -0.51 -12.31
N SER A 208 1.54 0.43 -13.24
CA SER A 208 0.47 1.04 -14.03
C SER A 208 0.53 0.49 -15.45
N MET A 209 -0.48 -0.30 -15.85
CA MET A 209 -0.58 -0.94 -17.16
C MET A 209 -1.44 -0.08 -18.07
N ARG A 210 -0.85 0.45 -19.14
CA ARG A 210 -1.57 1.18 -20.18
C ARG A 210 -2.34 0.19 -21.04
N ARG A 211 -3.59 0.52 -21.32
CA ARG A 211 -4.49 -0.24 -22.20
C ARG A 211 -5.14 0.73 -23.17
N PRO A 212 -4.82 0.70 -24.47
CA PRO A 212 -5.39 1.62 -25.44
C PRO A 212 -6.93 1.68 -25.34
N GLY A 213 -7.49 2.89 -25.33
CA GLY A 213 -8.95 3.10 -25.22
C GLY A 213 -9.59 2.76 -23.85
N LYS A 214 -8.79 2.43 -22.83
CA LYS A 214 -9.29 2.10 -21.48
C LYS A 214 -8.49 2.83 -20.40
N THR A 215 -9.10 3.03 -19.25
CA THR A 215 -8.41 3.53 -18.05
C THR A 215 -7.22 2.61 -17.71
N PRO A 216 -6.04 3.16 -17.41
CA PRO A 216 -4.89 2.37 -16.97
C PRO A 216 -5.24 1.52 -15.74
N LEU A 217 -4.83 0.26 -15.76
CA LEU A 217 -4.97 -0.63 -14.61
C LEU A 217 -3.77 -0.47 -13.71
N ARG A 218 -4.00 -0.22 -12.42
CA ARG A 218 -2.93 -0.09 -11.41
C ARG A 218 -3.04 -1.21 -10.39
N ILE A 219 -1.88 -1.78 -10.06
CA ILE A 219 -1.72 -2.77 -8.99
C ILE A 219 -0.49 -2.41 -8.17
N SER A 220 -0.49 -2.77 -6.89
CA SER A 220 0.64 -2.51 -5.99
C SER A 220 0.95 -3.72 -5.14
N SER A 221 2.21 -3.85 -4.76
CA SER A 221 2.70 -4.90 -3.87
C SER A 221 3.96 -4.44 -3.14
N PRO A 222 4.14 -4.79 -1.85
CA PRO A 222 5.44 -4.76 -1.21
C PRO A 222 6.43 -5.61 -2.02
N LEU A 223 7.68 -5.15 -2.13
CA LEU A 223 8.73 -5.86 -2.88
C LEU A 223 8.97 -7.27 -2.31
N TYR A 224 8.99 -7.39 -0.99
CA TYR A 224 9.10 -8.69 -0.32
C TYR A 224 8.01 -9.67 -0.77
N ASP A 225 6.75 -9.23 -0.82
CA ASP A 225 5.64 -10.07 -1.24
C ASP A 225 5.72 -10.44 -2.73
N ALA A 226 6.16 -9.50 -3.58
CA ALA A 226 6.41 -9.77 -5.01
C ALA A 226 7.52 -10.81 -5.20
N LEU A 227 8.62 -10.71 -4.45
CA LEU A 227 9.74 -11.67 -4.45
C LEU A 227 9.28 -13.04 -3.94
N ARG A 228 8.53 -13.08 -2.84
CA ARG A 228 8.00 -14.32 -2.28
C ARG A 228 7.11 -15.07 -3.29
N ARG A 229 6.23 -14.33 -3.99
CA ARG A 229 5.39 -14.90 -5.05
C ARG A 229 6.22 -15.38 -6.27
N GLY A 230 7.23 -14.62 -6.67
CA GLY A 230 8.07 -14.94 -7.80
C GLY A 230 8.93 -16.18 -7.60
N HIS A 231 9.48 -16.37 -6.40
CA HIS A 231 10.30 -17.55 -6.07
C HIS A 231 9.49 -18.77 -5.65
N GLY A 232 8.26 -18.58 -5.17
CA GLY A 232 7.38 -19.65 -4.71
C GLY A 232 7.86 -20.34 -3.42
N SER A 233 7.15 -21.42 -3.03
CA SER A 233 7.43 -22.18 -1.80
C SER A 233 8.73 -22.98 -1.84
N LYS A 234 9.22 -23.32 -3.03
CA LYS A 234 10.43 -24.14 -3.27
C LYS A 234 11.74 -23.34 -3.27
N ALA A 235 11.72 -22.07 -2.84
CA ALA A 235 12.92 -21.24 -2.75
C ALA A 235 14.02 -21.91 -1.90
N GLY A 236 15.23 -21.98 -2.44
CA GLY A 236 16.41 -22.58 -1.75
C GLY A 236 16.85 -21.73 -0.54
N PRO A 237 17.75 -22.29 0.32
CA PRO A 237 18.16 -21.64 1.56
C PRO A 237 18.73 -20.22 1.36
N ARG A 238 19.54 -20.03 0.31
CA ARG A 238 20.17 -18.72 -0.01
C ARG A 238 19.14 -17.68 -0.40
N ILE A 239 18.14 -18.04 -1.20
CA ILE A 239 17.02 -17.18 -1.57
C ILE A 239 16.18 -16.84 -0.33
N LYS A 240 15.91 -17.83 0.54
CA LYS A 240 15.18 -17.59 1.80
C LYS A 240 15.92 -16.62 2.72
N ARG A 241 17.26 -16.69 2.73
CA ARG A 241 18.08 -15.73 3.48
C ARG A 241 17.94 -14.32 2.91
N ALA A 242 18.13 -14.15 1.60
CA ALA A 242 17.99 -12.86 0.92
C ALA A 242 16.57 -12.27 1.08
N LEU A 243 15.52 -13.11 1.03
CA LEU A 243 14.15 -12.68 1.32
C LEU A 243 13.99 -12.13 2.74
N ARG A 244 14.65 -12.74 3.73
CA ARG A 244 14.64 -12.22 5.10
C ARG A 244 15.37 -10.88 5.20
N GLU A 245 16.51 -10.74 4.57
CA GLU A 245 17.29 -9.50 4.54
C GLU A 245 16.47 -8.36 3.92
N ILE A 246 15.79 -8.58 2.79
CA ILE A 246 14.87 -7.60 2.18
C ILE A 246 13.71 -7.25 3.12
N ARG A 247 13.10 -8.25 3.79
CA ARG A 247 11.98 -8.02 4.71
C ARG A 247 12.39 -7.21 5.93
N ASP A 248 13.57 -7.54 6.48
CA ASP A 248 14.04 -7.03 7.78
C ASP A 248 14.90 -5.77 7.60
N SER A 249 15.38 -5.51 6.36
CA SER A 249 16.11 -4.29 6.08
C SER A 249 15.19 -3.09 6.29
N ARG A 250 15.59 -2.27 7.25
CA ARG A 250 15.03 -0.94 7.42
C ARG A 250 15.63 -0.11 6.29
N ALA A 251 14.81 0.53 5.49
CA ALA A 251 15.30 1.57 4.60
C ALA A 251 16.06 2.58 5.49
N LEU A 252 17.36 2.65 5.31
CA LEU A 252 18.27 3.55 6.01
C LEU A 252 17.94 5.00 5.68
#